data_295f587e8a53f4a7a014dc39497384a8
#
_entry.id   295f587e8a53f4a7a014dc39497384a8
#
_cell.length_a   1.000
_cell.length_b   1.000
_cell.length_c   1.000
_cell.angle_alpha   90.00
_cell.angle_beta   90.00
_cell.angle_gamma   90.00
#
_symmetry.space_group_name_H-M   'P 1'
#
loop_
_entity.id
_entity.type
_entity.pdbx_description
1 polymer ?
#
loop_
_entity_poly.entity_id
_entity_poly.type
_entity_poly.pdbx_seq_one_letter_code
_entity_poly.pdbx_strand_id
1 'polypeptide(L)'
;VVGNVPGLTVEAAQQAALGAGAKVVGSTSFKLAEKALQEIERARPDMVLLTGGTDGGDSATILHNARMLASSRLAMPIVVAGNRAVAGEMCEILGRGGKEIRRAANVMPRTGTLAVEAAREEIRKLFMERITQAKGLDALTGLVPVVLPTPMAVLEGVRLPIGGGQAARQ
;
A
#
# COMPACT_ATOMS: atom_id res chain seq x y z
N VAL A 1 8.42 0.05 -0.35
CA VAL A 1 7.90 0.14 -1.73
C VAL A 1 8.85 -0.57 -2.68
N VAL A 2 8.32 -1.44 -3.54
CA VAL A 2 9.05 -2.10 -4.62
C VAL A 2 8.43 -1.65 -5.94
N GLY A 3 9.19 -0.92 -6.75
CA GLY A 3 8.68 -0.30 -7.99
C GLY A 3 9.57 -0.57 -9.20
N ASN A 4 9.16 -0.07 -10.36
CA ASN A 4 9.91 -0.25 -11.59
C ASN A 4 10.80 0.96 -11.90
N VAL A 5 10.23 2.16 -11.95
CA VAL A 5 10.93 3.35 -12.41
C VAL A 5 11.03 4.37 -11.27
N PRO A 6 12.27 4.78 -10.88
CA PRO A 6 12.46 5.91 -9.97
C PRO A 6 11.85 7.18 -10.58
N GLY A 7 11.34 8.08 -9.73
CA GLY A 7 10.73 9.32 -10.20
C GLY A 7 9.34 9.18 -10.85
N LEU A 8 8.82 7.95 -10.99
CA LEU A 8 7.51 7.68 -11.58
C LEU A 8 6.69 6.73 -10.69
N THR A 9 6.75 5.42 -10.97
CA THR A 9 5.94 4.42 -10.26
C THR A 9 6.32 4.29 -8.79
N VAL A 10 7.60 4.48 -8.43
CA VAL A 10 8.06 4.48 -7.04
C VAL A 10 7.51 5.67 -6.29
N GLU A 11 7.57 6.87 -6.86
CA GLU A 11 7.00 8.08 -6.24
C GLU A 11 5.48 8.00 -6.11
N ALA A 12 4.78 7.52 -7.14
CA ALA A 12 3.34 7.30 -7.07
C ALA A 12 2.96 6.38 -5.91
N ALA A 13 3.71 5.29 -5.74
CA ALA A 13 3.49 4.34 -4.65
C ALA A 13 3.84 4.94 -3.28
N GLN A 14 4.90 5.74 -3.19
CA GLN A 14 5.22 6.47 -1.97
C GLN A 14 4.12 7.46 -1.59
N GLN A 15 3.58 8.20 -2.54
CA GLN A 15 2.44 9.10 -2.32
C GLN A 15 1.19 8.34 -1.85
N ALA A 16 0.91 7.16 -2.41
CA ALA A 16 -0.17 6.30 -1.95
C ALA A 16 0.04 5.90 -0.48
N ALA A 17 1.23 5.43 -0.13
CA ALA A 17 1.57 4.99 1.22
C ALA A 17 1.50 6.14 2.23
N LEU A 18 2.14 7.27 1.95
CA LEU A 18 2.12 8.47 2.80
C LEU A 18 0.71 9.02 2.96
N GLY A 19 -0.07 9.11 1.87
CA GLY A 19 -1.47 9.54 1.91
C GLY A 19 -2.40 8.57 2.65
N ALA A 20 -1.99 7.32 2.86
CA ALA A 20 -2.66 6.35 3.73
C ALA A 20 -2.27 6.49 5.20
N GLY A 21 -1.31 7.36 5.56
CA GLY A 21 -0.75 7.48 6.90
C GLY A 21 0.36 6.47 7.22
N ALA A 22 0.86 5.74 6.22
CA ALA A 22 1.95 4.79 6.40
C ALA A 22 3.31 5.50 6.32
N LYS A 23 4.28 5.02 7.11
CA LYS A 23 5.68 5.45 7.00
C LYS A 23 6.39 4.60 5.95
N VAL A 24 7.02 5.23 4.97
CA VAL A 24 7.87 4.53 4.00
C VAL A 24 9.25 4.31 4.61
N VAL A 25 9.57 3.06 4.94
CA VAL A 25 10.85 2.67 5.56
C VAL A 25 11.93 2.34 4.53
N GLY A 26 11.56 2.16 3.26
CA GLY A 26 12.48 1.91 2.16
C GLY A 26 11.77 1.82 0.82
N SER A 27 12.53 2.07 -0.23
CA SER A 27 12.05 1.92 -1.61
C SER A 27 13.15 1.34 -2.49
N THR A 28 12.75 0.49 -3.43
CA THR A 28 13.61 -0.09 -4.44
C THR A 28 13.01 0.16 -5.81
N SER A 29 13.86 0.25 -6.82
CA SER A 29 13.47 0.43 -8.22
C SER A 29 14.13 -0.62 -9.10
N PHE A 30 13.58 -0.80 -10.31
CA PHE A 30 14.03 -1.81 -11.27
C PHE A 30 13.81 -3.26 -10.81
N LYS A 31 14.54 -4.19 -11.38
CA LYS A 31 14.52 -5.59 -10.97
C LYS A 31 15.14 -5.75 -9.60
N LEU A 32 14.39 -6.34 -8.70
CA LEU A 32 14.83 -6.62 -7.33
C LEU A 32 15.99 -7.60 -7.36
N ALA A 33 17.14 -7.18 -6.84
CA ALA A 33 18.30 -8.02 -6.65
C ALA A 33 18.27 -8.68 -5.25
N GLU A 34 19.00 -9.77 -5.08
CA GLU A 34 19.12 -10.49 -3.81
C GLU A 34 19.50 -9.58 -2.63
N LYS A 35 20.48 -8.69 -2.85
CA LYS A 35 20.91 -7.71 -1.82
C LYS A 35 19.76 -6.80 -1.38
N ALA A 36 18.96 -6.28 -2.34
CA ALA A 36 17.83 -5.41 -2.03
C ALA A 36 16.72 -6.20 -1.31
N LEU A 37 16.50 -7.46 -1.67
CA LEU A 37 15.56 -8.34 -0.95
C LEU A 37 15.99 -8.53 0.51
N GLN A 38 17.28 -8.80 0.76
CA GLN A 38 17.83 -8.91 2.12
C GLN A 38 17.68 -7.59 2.92
N GLU A 39 17.81 -6.44 2.28
CA GLU A 39 17.59 -5.14 2.91
C GLU A 39 16.13 -4.97 3.32
N ILE A 40 15.18 -5.39 2.47
CA ILE A 40 13.75 -5.42 2.82
C ILE A 40 13.49 -6.36 4.00
N GLU A 41 14.08 -7.56 3.99
CA GLU A 41 13.95 -8.52 5.09
C GLU A 41 14.49 -7.98 6.41
N ARG A 42 15.64 -7.28 6.39
CA ARG A 42 16.22 -6.63 7.58
C ARG A 42 15.36 -5.48 8.09
N ALA A 43 14.77 -4.71 7.20
CA ALA A 43 13.91 -3.59 7.55
C ALA A 43 12.59 -4.02 8.22
N ARG A 44 12.17 -5.30 8.07
CA ARG A 44 10.94 -5.88 8.64
C ARG A 44 9.74 -4.97 8.48
N PRO A 45 9.38 -4.56 7.25
CA PRO A 45 8.23 -3.68 7.06
C PRO A 45 6.93 -4.41 7.42
N ASP A 46 5.92 -3.68 7.84
CA ASP A 46 4.59 -4.24 8.14
C ASP A 46 3.83 -4.65 6.88
N MET A 47 4.19 -4.09 5.72
CA MET A 47 3.65 -4.44 4.40
C MET A 47 4.62 -4.08 3.29
N VAL A 48 4.47 -4.70 2.14
CA VAL A 48 5.17 -4.33 0.89
C VAL A 48 4.15 -3.82 -0.12
N LEU A 49 4.40 -2.67 -0.72
CA LEU A 49 3.66 -2.18 -1.88
C LEU A 49 4.45 -2.51 -3.14
N LEU A 50 3.94 -3.44 -3.94
CA LEU A 50 4.50 -3.86 -5.22
C LEU A 50 3.80 -3.11 -6.36
N THR A 51 4.58 -2.33 -7.11
CA THR A 51 4.08 -1.50 -8.20
C THR A 51 5.02 -1.56 -9.41
N GLY A 52 4.56 -1.11 -10.56
CA GLY A 52 5.39 -0.96 -11.76
C GLY A 52 4.67 -1.36 -13.04
N GLY A 53 5.16 -0.80 -14.13
CA GLY A 53 4.54 -0.88 -15.45
C GLY A 53 3.22 -0.11 -15.55
N THR A 54 3.00 0.52 -16.70
CA THR A 54 1.67 1.02 -17.06
C THR A 54 0.77 -0.14 -17.45
N ASP A 55 -0.55 0.07 -17.51
CA ASP A 55 -1.47 -0.98 -17.91
C ASP A 55 -1.22 -1.43 -19.36
N GLY A 56 -0.89 -2.72 -19.54
CA GLY A 56 -0.47 -3.28 -20.82
C GLY A 56 0.98 -2.94 -21.24
N GLY A 57 1.74 -2.22 -20.41
CA GLY A 57 3.16 -1.92 -20.63
C GLY A 57 4.10 -2.98 -20.08
N ASP A 58 5.29 -2.58 -19.60
CA ASP A 58 6.28 -3.50 -19.05
C ASP A 58 5.70 -4.41 -17.97
N SER A 59 5.83 -5.70 -18.19
CA SER A 59 5.42 -6.74 -17.25
C SER A 59 6.61 -7.52 -16.70
N ALA A 60 7.72 -7.56 -17.42
CA ALA A 60 8.87 -8.41 -17.09
C ALA A 60 9.48 -8.03 -15.73
N THR A 61 9.61 -6.73 -15.45
CA THR A 61 10.20 -6.27 -14.21
C THR A 61 9.30 -6.57 -13.01
N ILE A 62 8.01 -6.26 -13.09
CA ILE A 62 7.10 -6.47 -11.96
C ILE A 62 6.88 -7.94 -11.67
N LEU A 63 6.81 -8.80 -12.69
CA LEU A 63 6.73 -10.25 -12.52
C LEU A 63 8.02 -10.84 -11.92
N HIS A 64 9.19 -10.33 -12.33
CA HIS A 64 10.46 -10.69 -11.68
C HIS A 64 10.41 -10.32 -10.18
N ASN A 65 10.00 -9.12 -9.84
CA ASN A 65 9.91 -8.66 -8.48
C ASN A 65 8.90 -9.47 -7.65
N ALA A 66 7.77 -9.86 -8.25
CA ALA A 66 6.81 -10.77 -7.62
C ALA A 66 7.43 -12.14 -7.30
N ARG A 67 8.21 -12.72 -8.22
CA ARG A 67 8.93 -14.00 -7.98
C ARG A 67 9.95 -13.87 -6.86
N MET A 68 10.72 -12.79 -6.83
CA MET A 68 11.69 -12.53 -5.77
C MET A 68 11.01 -12.39 -4.40
N LEU A 69 9.92 -11.64 -4.33
CA LEU A 69 9.15 -11.50 -3.09
C LEU A 69 8.48 -12.82 -2.69
N ALA A 70 8.01 -13.63 -3.64
CA ALA A 70 7.42 -14.94 -3.37
C ALA A 70 8.43 -15.91 -2.73
N SER A 71 9.69 -15.89 -3.18
CA SER A 71 10.76 -16.73 -2.62
C SER A 71 11.33 -16.23 -1.30
N SER A 72 11.01 -15.00 -0.87
CA SER A 72 11.51 -14.41 0.37
C SER A 72 10.91 -15.03 1.62
N ARG A 73 11.57 -14.84 2.76
CA ARG A 73 11.06 -15.23 4.09
C ARG A 73 10.08 -14.21 4.69
N LEU A 74 9.70 -13.20 3.94
CA LEU A 74 8.80 -12.16 4.38
C LEU A 74 7.39 -12.73 4.65
N ALA A 75 6.86 -12.50 5.83
CA ALA A 75 5.53 -12.95 6.24
C ALA A 75 4.46 -11.85 6.18
N MET A 76 4.88 -10.58 5.89
CA MET A 76 3.95 -9.47 5.80
C MET A 76 3.15 -9.49 4.49
N PRO A 77 1.96 -8.89 4.48
CA PRO A 77 1.13 -8.78 3.28
C PRO A 77 1.79 -7.93 2.20
N ILE A 78 1.44 -8.25 0.96
CA ILE A 78 1.88 -7.54 -0.24
C ILE A 78 0.68 -6.90 -0.90
N VAL A 79 0.68 -5.57 -1.00
CA VAL A 79 -0.31 -4.83 -1.78
C VAL A 79 0.20 -4.74 -3.22
N VAL A 80 -0.53 -5.33 -4.15
CA VAL A 80 -0.22 -5.32 -5.59
C VAL A 80 -0.99 -4.17 -6.25
N ALA A 81 -0.29 -3.17 -6.74
CA ALA A 81 -0.85 -1.96 -7.35
C ALA A 81 -0.08 -1.54 -8.61
N GLY A 82 0.23 -2.48 -9.48
CA GLY A 82 0.96 -2.28 -10.73
C GLY A 82 0.14 -2.69 -11.96
N ASN A 83 0.86 -2.98 -13.05
CA ASN A 83 0.29 -3.31 -14.35
C ASN A 83 -0.90 -4.29 -14.27
N ARG A 84 -2.09 -3.80 -14.61
CA ARG A 84 -3.35 -4.56 -14.53
C ARG A 84 -3.35 -5.80 -15.42
N ALA A 85 -2.65 -5.76 -16.56
CA ALA A 85 -2.63 -6.86 -17.50
C ALA A 85 -2.04 -8.15 -16.92
N VAL A 86 -1.12 -8.03 -15.96
CA VAL A 86 -0.44 -9.16 -15.30
C VAL A 86 -0.77 -9.28 -13.81
N ALA A 87 -1.77 -8.55 -13.33
CA ALA A 87 -2.15 -8.55 -11.92
C ALA A 87 -2.58 -9.93 -11.41
N GLY A 88 -3.28 -10.71 -12.24
CA GLY A 88 -3.65 -12.10 -11.94
C GLY A 88 -2.42 -12.99 -11.77
N GLU A 89 -1.49 -12.95 -12.72
CA GLU A 89 -0.24 -13.72 -12.67
C GLU A 89 0.61 -13.35 -11.45
N MET A 90 0.70 -12.06 -11.11
CA MET A 90 1.38 -11.62 -9.89
C MET A 90 0.79 -12.24 -8.64
N CYS A 91 -0.55 -12.23 -8.52
CA CYS A 91 -1.24 -12.83 -7.38
C CYS A 91 -1.01 -14.34 -7.30
N GLU A 92 -1.00 -15.05 -8.42
CA GLU A 92 -0.69 -16.48 -8.44
C GLU A 92 0.75 -16.78 -8.00
N ILE A 93 1.72 -16.02 -8.51
CA ILE A 93 3.14 -16.16 -8.13
C ILE A 93 3.32 -15.95 -6.63
N LEU A 94 2.78 -14.87 -6.10
CA LEU A 94 2.87 -14.54 -4.68
C LEU A 94 2.12 -15.54 -3.81
N GLY A 95 0.93 -15.98 -4.24
CA GLY A 95 0.13 -16.97 -3.53
C GLY A 95 0.81 -18.34 -3.44
N ARG A 96 1.48 -18.81 -4.50
CA ARG A 96 2.31 -20.00 -4.47
C ARG A 96 3.48 -19.90 -3.49
N GLY A 97 3.99 -18.66 -3.26
CA GLY A 97 4.98 -18.36 -2.23
C GLY A 97 4.39 -18.20 -0.83
N GLY A 98 3.11 -18.48 -0.61
CA GLY A 98 2.44 -18.37 0.69
C GLY A 98 2.25 -16.94 1.19
N LYS A 99 2.25 -15.95 0.29
CA LYS A 99 2.10 -14.53 0.67
C LYS A 99 0.63 -14.15 0.83
N GLU A 100 0.33 -13.34 1.84
CA GLU A 100 -0.94 -12.63 1.94
C GLU A 100 -0.95 -11.50 0.90
N ILE A 101 -2.01 -11.42 0.09
CA ILE A 101 -2.07 -10.51 -1.05
C ILE A 101 -3.31 -9.62 -0.93
N ARG A 102 -3.11 -8.33 -1.12
CA ARG A 102 -4.16 -7.34 -1.37
C ARG A 102 -3.98 -6.78 -2.76
N ARG A 103 -5.07 -6.62 -3.49
CA ARG A 103 -5.03 -6.12 -4.85
C ARG A 103 -5.67 -4.75 -4.93
N ALA A 104 -4.94 -3.79 -5.48
CA ALA A 104 -5.43 -2.44 -5.78
C ALA A 104 -5.30 -2.14 -7.28
N ALA A 105 -5.95 -1.08 -7.74
CA ALA A 105 -5.72 -0.56 -9.07
C ALA A 105 -4.28 -0.03 -9.20
N ASN A 106 -3.75 -0.03 -10.42
CA ASN A 106 -2.41 0.46 -10.72
C ASN A 106 -2.27 1.93 -10.30
N VAL A 107 -1.24 2.26 -9.53
CA VAL A 107 -0.95 3.64 -9.09
C VAL A 107 -0.57 4.56 -10.24
N MET A 108 -0.13 3.99 -11.38
CA MET A 108 0.19 4.72 -12.61
C MET A 108 -0.29 3.92 -13.85
N PRO A 109 -1.60 3.94 -14.14
CA PRO A 109 -2.15 3.16 -15.25
C PRO A 109 -1.64 3.62 -16.62
N ARG A 110 -1.25 4.89 -16.73
CA ARG A 110 -0.61 5.49 -17.91
C ARG A 110 0.56 6.35 -17.45
N THR A 111 1.58 6.49 -18.28
CA THR A 111 2.74 7.34 -17.97
C THR A 111 2.27 8.76 -17.61
N GLY A 112 2.70 9.25 -16.45
CA GLY A 112 2.32 10.57 -15.94
C GLY A 112 0.91 10.68 -15.36
N THR A 113 0.09 9.62 -15.41
CA THR A 113 -1.25 9.61 -14.80
C THR A 113 -1.22 8.90 -13.46
N LEU A 114 -1.37 9.67 -12.38
CA LEU A 114 -1.43 9.13 -11.02
C LEU A 114 -2.86 8.66 -10.68
N ALA A 115 -2.99 7.46 -10.13
CA ALA A 115 -4.24 6.85 -9.66
C ALA A 115 -4.02 6.16 -8.31
N VAL A 116 -3.62 6.94 -7.31
CA VAL A 116 -3.14 6.43 -6.02
C VAL A 116 -4.25 6.04 -5.03
N GLU A 117 -5.50 6.45 -5.28
CA GLU A 117 -6.59 6.34 -4.30
C GLU A 117 -6.93 4.89 -3.93
N ALA A 118 -7.00 3.99 -4.91
CA ALA A 118 -7.29 2.58 -4.65
C ALA A 118 -6.19 1.89 -3.82
N ALA A 119 -4.92 2.19 -4.11
CA ALA A 119 -3.80 1.67 -3.32
C ALA A 119 -3.79 2.26 -1.91
N ARG A 120 -4.09 3.56 -1.77
CA ARG A 120 -4.23 4.24 -0.49
C ARG A 120 -5.32 3.59 0.37
N GLU A 121 -6.47 3.28 -0.22
CA GLU A 121 -7.57 2.65 0.49
C GLU A 121 -7.20 1.24 1.00
N GLU A 122 -6.59 0.41 0.15
CA GLU A 122 -6.16 -0.95 0.54
C GLU A 122 -5.07 -0.92 1.62
N ILE A 123 -4.14 0.03 1.56
CA ILE A 123 -3.14 0.23 2.63
C ILE A 123 -3.82 0.63 3.95
N ARG A 124 -4.83 1.50 3.91
CA ARG A 124 -5.59 1.88 5.11
C ARG A 124 -6.33 0.70 5.72
N LYS A 125 -7.04 -0.07 4.90
CA LYS A 125 -7.77 -1.27 5.36
C LYS A 125 -6.81 -2.22 6.07
N LEU A 126 -5.71 -2.54 5.43
CA LEU A 126 -4.70 -3.43 5.97
C LEU A 126 -4.10 -2.93 7.29
N PHE A 127 -3.82 -1.63 7.37
CA PHE A 127 -3.30 -1.00 8.57
C PHE A 127 -4.32 -1.07 9.72
N MET A 128 -5.60 -0.81 9.45
CA MET A 128 -6.67 -0.92 10.43
C MET A 128 -6.86 -2.34 10.93
N GLU A 129 -6.90 -3.32 10.04
CA GLU A 129 -7.01 -4.74 10.40
C GLU A 129 -5.88 -5.16 11.36
N ARG A 130 -4.64 -4.76 11.05
CA ARG A 130 -3.49 -5.11 11.87
C ARG A 130 -3.46 -4.41 13.23
N ILE A 131 -3.86 -3.14 13.30
CA ILE A 131 -3.98 -2.44 14.59
C ILE A 131 -5.04 -3.09 15.46
N THR A 132 -6.18 -3.42 14.88
CA THR A 132 -7.29 -4.06 15.58
C THR A 132 -6.85 -5.40 16.16
N GLN A 133 -6.18 -6.23 15.35
CA GLN A 133 -5.64 -7.52 15.79
C GLN A 133 -4.55 -7.37 16.87
N ALA A 134 -3.58 -6.47 16.66
CA ALA A 134 -2.44 -6.30 17.58
C ALA A 134 -2.84 -5.76 18.97
N LYS A 135 -3.93 -4.99 19.05
CA LYS A 135 -4.41 -4.40 20.30
C LYS A 135 -5.53 -5.22 20.97
N GLY A 136 -5.93 -6.35 20.41
CA GLY A 136 -7.08 -7.11 20.91
C GLY A 136 -8.39 -6.31 20.88
N LEU A 137 -8.46 -5.30 20.02
CA LEU A 137 -9.59 -4.39 19.91
C LEU A 137 -10.84 -5.04 19.29
N ASP A 138 -10.72 -6.27 18.80
CA ASP A 138 -11.85 -7.05 18.28
C ASP A 138 -12.99 -7.18 19.32
N ALA A 139 -12.63 -7.22 20.61
CA ALA A 139 -13.59 -7.24 21.71
C ALA A 139 -14.25 -5.87 21.97
N LEU A 140 -13.70 -4.77 21.44
CA LEU A 140 -14.17 -3.39 21.68
C LEU A 140 -14.92 -2.79 20.50
N THR A 141 -14.94 -3.45 19.34
CA THR A 141 -15.62 -2.96 18.12
C THR A 141 -17.14 -2.75 18.30
N GLY A 142 -17.75 -3.35 19.33
CA GLY A 142 -19.15 -3.08 19.72
C GLY A 142 -19.35 -1.87 20.63
N LEU A 143 -18.28 -1.32 21.23
CA LEU A 143 -18.34 -0.26 22.24
C LEU A 143 -17.85 1.10 21.72
N VAL A 144 -17.03 1.13 20.67
CA VAL A 144 -16.48 2.36 20.10
C VAL A 144 -16.81 2.39 18.61
N PRO A 145 -17.60 3.35 18.14
CA PRO A 145 -18.12 3.36 16.76
C PRO A 145 -17.03 3.58 15.70
N VAL A 146 -15.90 4.19 16.04
CA VAL A 146 -14.77 4.42 15.12
C VAL A 146 -13.46 4.44 15.88
N VAL A 147 -12.51 3.57 15.53
CA VAL A 147 -11.11 3.63 15.98
C VAL A 147 -10.25 4.06 14.80
N LEU A 148 -9.74 5.30 14.84
CA LEU A 148 -8.84 5.83 13.83
C LEU A 148 -7.43 5.98 14.42
N PRO A 149 -6.38 5.56 13.69
CA PRO A 149 -5.01 5.92 14.05
C PRO A 149 -4.85 7.44 14.07
N THR A 150 -4.01 7.96 14.97
CA THR A 150 -3.81 9.43 15.15
C THR A 150 -3.60 10.19 13.84
N PRO A 151 -2.76 9.72 12.86
CA PRO A 151 -2.61 10.41 11.59
C PRO A 151 -3.90 10.46 10.76
N MET A 152 -4.74 9.41 10.83
CA MET A 152 -6.02 9.37 10.12
C MET A 152 -7.09 10.22 10.80
N ALA A 153 -7.12 10.23 12.13
CA ALA A 153 -8.05 11.07 12.88
C ALA A 153 -7.81 12.56 12.60
N VAL A 154 -6.56 12.99 12.46
CA VAL A 154 -6.20 14.36 12.07
C VAL A 154 -6.67 14.66 10.65
N LEU A 155 -6.46 13.76 9.68
CA LEU A 155 -6.89 13.95 8.30
C LEU A 155 -8.42 14.02 8.17
N GLU A 156 -9.16 13.21 8.88
CA GLU A 156 -10.63 13.27 8.91
C GLU A 156 -11.13 14.54 9.62
N GLY A 157 -10.47 14.96 10.70
CA GLY A 157 -10.80 16.21 11.42
C GLY A 157 -10.66 17.46 10.52
N VAL A 158 -9.67 17.47 9.60
CA VAL A 158 -9.49 18.57 8.63
C VAL A 158 -10.57 18.55 7.54
N ARG A 159 -11.19 17.40 7.26
CA ARG A 159 -12.27 17.27 6.27
C ARG A 159 -13.65 17.65 6.80
N LEU A 160 -13.84 17.70 8.10
CA LEU A 160 -15.10 18.13 8.67
C LEU A 160 -15.30 19.63 8.33
N PRO A 161 -16.44 20.04 7.78
CA PRO A 161 -16.72 21.45 7.55
C PRO A 161 -16.70 22.16 8.89
N ILE A 162 -15.92 23.22 8.98
CA ILE A 162 -16.00 24.15 10.12
C ILE A 162 -17.39 24.74 10.08
N GLY A 163 -18.30 24.17 10.84
CA GLY A 163 -19.66 24.68 11.00
C GLY A 163 -19.55 26.08 11.56
N GLY A 164 -19.75 27.09 10.71
CA GLY A 164 -19.87 28.46 11.12
C GLY A 164 -21.06 28.57 12.05
N GLY A 165 -20.78 28.78 13.35
CA GLY A 165 -21.79 29.15 14.32
C GLY A 165 -22.44 30.45 13.87
N GLN A 166 -23.64 30.37 13.33
CA GLN A 166 -24.51 31.54 13.26
C GLN A 166 -24.89 31.91 14.70
N ALA A 167 -24.23 32.91 15.20
CA ALA A 167 -24.70 33.60 16.39
C ALA A 167 -26.11 34.19 16.10
N ALA A 168 -27.11 33.58 16.68
CA ALA A 168 -28.44 34.17 16.72
C ALA A 168 -28.34 35.52 17.52
N ARG A 169 -28.51 36.62 16.78
CA ARG A 169 -28.88 37.88 17.39
C ARG A 169 -30.41 37.93 17.45
N GLN A 170 -30.93 37.92 18.60
CA GLN A 170 -32.15 38.67 19.02
C GLN A 170 -31.95 39.18 20.43
#